data_99e27a28de057a1492f2a4c4f0d54f63
#
_entry.id   99e27a28de057a1492f2a4c4f0d54f63
#
_cell.length_a   1.000
_cell.length_b   1.000
_cell.length_c   1.000
_cell.angle_alpha   90.00
_cell.angle_beta   90.00
_cell.angle_gamma   90.00
#
_symmetry.space_group_name_H-M   'P 1'
#
loop_
_entity.id
_entity.type
_entity.pdbx_description
1 polymer ?
#
loop_
_entity_poly.entity_id
_entity_poly.type
_entity_poly.pdbx_seq_one_letter_code
_entity_poly.pdbx_strand_id
1 'polypeptide(L)'
;MTIEQSPTHSDDVRNVYDGFGRVYGSVWGPNIHYGYWENDADDSSVEVATDRLTDLMISGLDAQAGQRVLDIGCGIGHPARRLVRTSDVDVVGITISHIQAAEATEHTAEAGLSDRATFQYADAMDMPFPDGSFDAAWAFESMWHMPDRGQVLSEAARVLRPGGRLAVADVIQREPITPEGRVVLDHVCENYGVSSLGTVDEYRTALAANGFVDVEIRDITDNVIRTLGLMADAFETVRDKLADVVGKEQADSLIDFVRRFGSIPESGYVYLTAVRA
;
A
#
# COMPACT_ATOMS: atom_id res chain seq x y z
N MET A 1 -37.64 7.55 -10.63
CA MET A 1 -37.23 6.48 -9.73
C MET A 1 -35.78 6.21 -10.07
N THR A 2 -34.86 6.95 -9.43
CA THR A 2 -33.43 6.82 -9.61
C THR A 2 -33.04 5.56 -8.85
N ILE A 3 -32.52 4.55 -9.55
CA ILE A 3 -31.95 3.36 -8.94
C ILE A 3 -30.64 3.87 -8.30
N GLU A 4 -30.61 3.99 -6.97
CA GLU A 4 -29.35 4.11 -6.24
C GLU A 4 -28.55 2.84 -6.53
N GLN A 5 -27.47 2.98 -7.27
CA GLN A 5 -26.51 1.90 -7.45
C GLN A 5 -25.88 1.63 -6.07
N SER A 6 -25.88 0.37 -5.65
CA SER A 6 -25.12 -0.04 -4.47
C SER A 6 -23.66 0.43 -4.63
N PRO A 7 -23.02 0.93 -3.56
CA PRO A 7 -21.62 1.37 -3.63
C PRO A 7 -20.75 0.24 -4.22
N THR A 8 -19.83 0.62 -5.09
CA THR A 8 -18.84 -0.32 -5.61
C THR A 8 -17.75 -0.50 -4.57
N HIS A 9 -16.99 -1.60 -4.63
CA HIS A 9 -15.85 -1.83 -3.74
C HIS A 9 -14.85 -0.65 -3.78
N SER A 10 -14.64 -0.04 -4.95
CA SER A 10 -13.82 1.17 -5.12
C SER A 10 -14.38 2.38 -4.37
N ASP A 11 -15.72 2.49 -4.22
CA ASP A 11 -16.35 3.53 -3.41
C ASP A 11 -16.11 3.31 -1.93
N ASP A 12 -16.11 2.06 -1.47
CA ASP A 12 -15.84 1.72 -0.05
C ASP A 12 -14.38 2.04 0.31
N VAL A 13 -13.41 1.66 -0.51
CA VAL A 13 -12.00 1.99 -0.33
C VAL A 13 -11.81 3.51 -0.29
N ARG A 14 -12.38 4.25 -1.24
CA ARG A 14 -12.33 5.72 -1.27
C ARG A 14 -12.91 6.33 -0.01
N ASN A 15 -14.07 5.90 0.46
CA ASN A 15 -14.73 6.44 1.64
C ASN A 15 -13.89 6.23 2.92
N VAL A 16 -13.22 5.08 3.04
CA VAL A 16 -12.31 4.80 4.16
C VAL A 16 -11.16 5.81 4.17
N TYR A 17 -10.49 6.04 3.04
CA TYR A 17 -9.34 6.96 2.98
C TYR A 17 -9.73 8.43 3.03
N ASP A 18 -10.82 8.84 2.41
CA ASP A 18 -11.30 10.22 2.42
C ASP A 18 -11.79 10.64 3.82
N GLY A 19 -12.38 9.71 4.59
CA GLY A 19 -12.85 9.97 5.96
C GLY A 19 -11.75 9.86 7.01
N PHE A 20 -10.91 8.85 6.91
CA PHE A 20 -9.98 8.44 7.96
C PHE A 20 -8.54 8.90 7.73
N GLY A 21 -8.13 9.09 6.48
CA GLY A 21 -6.73 9.37 6.11
C GLY A 21 -6.13 10.59 6.80
N ARG A 22 -6.91 11.65 7.03
CA ARG A 22 -6.43 12.87 7.73
C ARG A 22 -6.13 12.63 9.21
N VAL A 23 -6.98 11.87 9.90
CA VAL A 23 -6.74 11.51 11.32
C VAL A 23 -5.52 10.59 11.41
N TYR A 24 -5.47 9.60 10.54
CA TYR A 24 -4.36 8.66 10.45
C TYR A 24 -3.01 9.40 10.23
N GLY A 25 -2.92 10.25 9.21
CA GLY A 25 -1.71 11.01 8.92
C GLY A 25 -1.29 11.97 10.03
N SER A 26 -2.24 12.53 10.79
CA SER A 26 -1.93 13.43 11.92
C SER A 26 -1.32 12.71 13.12
N VAL A 27 -1.52 11.40 13.23
CA VAL A 27 -1.07 10.56 14.36
C VAL A 27 0.14 9.72 13.99
N TRP A 28 0.12 9.16 12.78
CA TRP A 28 1.15 8.23 12.31
C TRP A 28 2.29 8.93 11.56
N GLY A 29 2.03 10.09 10.98
CA GLY A 29 2.97 10.83 10.16
C GLY A 29 2.66 10.74 8.66
N PRO A 30 3.55 11.28 7.81
CA PRO A 30 3.31 11.37 6.36
C PRO A 30 3.42 10.01 5.63
N ASN A 31 4.05 9.02 6.24
CA ASN A 31 4.13 7.65 5.73
C ASN A 31 3.01 6.81 6.34
N ILE A 32 1.95 6.57 5.58
CA ILE A 32 0.79 5.80 6.04
C ILE A 32 0.93 4.28 5.81
N HIS A 33 2.15 3.79 5.67
CA HIS A 33 2.51 2.39 5.52
C HIS A 33 3.27 1.86 6.75
N TYR A 34 3.53 0.56 6.79
CA TYR A 34 4.25 -0.09 7.87
C TYR A 34 5.70 0.40 7.96
N GLY A 35 6.30 0.27 9.16
CA GLY A 35 7.72 0.47 9.39
C GLY A 35 8.49 -0.85 9.31
N TYR A 36 9.79 -0.78 9.04
CA TYR A 36 10.71 -1.91 9.03
C TYR A 36 11.74 -1.77 10.15
N TRP A 37 11.76 -2.70 11.09
CA TRP A 37 12.76 -2.84 12.14
C TRP A 37 13.64 -4.04 11.84
N GLU A 38 14.95 -3.89 11.98
CA GLU A 38 15.92 -4.95 11.62
C GLU A 38 15.77 -6.18 12.52
N ASN A 39 15.42 -5.97 13.77
CA ASN A 39 15.21 -7.02 14.77
C ASN A 39 14.48 -6.46 16.00
N ASP A 40 14.19 -7.30 16.99
CA ASP A 40 13.47 -6.93 18.21
C ASP A 40 14.20 -5.88 19.08
N ALA A 41 15.53 -5.79 19.00
CA ALA A 41 16.34 -4.83 19.73
C ALA A 41 16.47 -3.47 19.01
N ASP A 42 15.94 -3.35 17.80
CA ASP A 42 15.93 -2.09 17.04
C ASP A 42 14.93 -1.11 17.69
N ASP A 43 15.44 -0.04 18.29
CA ASP A 43 14.68 1.00 18.97
C ASP A 43 14.40 2.25 18.09
N SER A 44 14.58 2.12 16.78
CA SER A 44 14.29 3.17 15.81
C SER A 44 12.86 3.69 15.94
N SER A 45 12.71 5.01 15.75
CA SER A 45 11.37 5.63 15.71
C SER A 45 10.54 5.11 14.54
N VAL A 46 9.22 5.29 14.61
CA VAL A 46 8.28 4.96 13.52
C VAL A 46 8.69 5.65 12.22
N GLU A 47 9.08 6.92 12.29
CA GLU A 47 9.54 7.69 11.12
C GLU A 47 10.75 7.04 10.45
N VAL A 48 11.77 6.64 11.22
CA VAL A 48 12.95 5.96 10.69
C VAL A 48 12.59 4.59 10.11
N ALA A 49 11.70 3.85 10.77
CA ALA A 49 11.30 2.53 10.34
C ALA A 49 10.45 2.58 9.06
N THR A 50 9.52 3.54 8.93
CA THR A 50 8.74 3.73 7.70
C THR A 50 9.63 4.18 6.54
N ASP A 51 10.56 5.09 6.77
CA ASP A 51 11.55 5.48 5.76
C ASP A 51 12.40 4.28 5.30
N ARG A 52 12.79 3.40 6.22
CA ARG A 52 13.57 2.20 5.91
C ARG A 52 12.80 1.19 5.04
N LEU A 53 11.48 1.02 5.27
CA LEU A 53 10.67 0.20 4.37
C LEU A 53 10.56 0.82 2.98
N THR A 54 10.42 2.14 2.89
CA THR A 54 10.46 2.84 1.61
C THR A 54 11.82 2.64 0.90
N ASP A 55 12.93 2.72 1.62
CA ASP A 55 14.28 2.50 1.06
C ASP A 55 14.48 1.05 0.59
N LEU A 56 13.89 0.08 1.28
CA LEU A 56 13.85 -1.31 0.83
C LEU A 56 13.13 -1.44 -0.51
N MET A 57 11.98 -0.77 -0.66
CA MET A 57 11.22 -0.74 -1.92
C MET A 57 12.01 -0.07 -3.04
N ILE A 58 12.66 1.06 -2.76
CA ILE A 58 13.52 1.78 -3.71
C ILE A 58 14.67 0.89 -4.18
N SER A 59 15.34 0.21 -3.25
CA SER A 59 16.43 -0.72 -3.56
C SER A 59 15.95 -1.88 -4.45
N GLY A 60 14.74 -2.39 -4.21
CA GLY A 60 14.17 -3.49 -5.01
C GLY A 60 13.78 -3.09 -6.42
N LEU A 61 13.37 -1.85 -6.62
CA LEU A 61 13.12 -1.32 -7.96
C LEU A 61 14.39 -1.26 -8.79
N ASP A 62 15.53 -0.98 -8.17
CA ASP A 62 16.81 -0.79 -8.86
C ASP A 62 16.70 0.17 -10.08
N ALA A 63 15.83 1.18 -9.94
CA ALA A 63 15.55 2.13 -11.00
C ALA A 63 16.73 3.08 -11.18
N GLN A 64 17.13 3.30 -12.44
CA GLN A 64 18.27 4.15 -12.77
C GLN A 64 17.85 5.59 -13.06
N ALA A 65 18.75 6.53 -12.87
CA ALA A 65 18.52 7.95 -13.14
C ALA A 65 17.91 8.20 -14.53
N GLY A 66 16.87 9.03 -14.59
CA GLY A 66 16.14 9.35 -15.81
C GLY A 66 15.11 8.30 -16.23
N GLN A 67 14.96 7.20 -15.50
CA GLN A 67 13.91 6.21 -15.76
C GLN A 67 12.54 6.70 -15.28
N ARG A 68 11.49 6.15 -15.87
CA ARG A 68 10.09 6.45 -15.56
C ARG A 68 9.47 5.33 -14.74
N VAL A 69 9.01 5.66 -13.53
CA VAL A 69 8.45 4.70 -12.56
C VAL A 69 6.94 4.94 -12.40
N LEU A 70 6.17 3.84 -12.36
CA LEU A 70 4.76 3.85 -12.02
C LEU A 70 4.56 3.52 -10.54
N ASP A 71 3.83 4.37 -9.82
CA ASP A 71 3.41 4.13 -8.44
C ASP A 71 1.92 3.73 -8.42
N ILE A 72 1.67 2.43 -8.20
CA ILE A 72 0.34 1.82 -8.25
C ILE A 72 -0.32 1.90 -6.88
N GLY A 73 -1.30 2.80 -6.73
CA GLY A 73 -1.91 3.10 -5.44
C GLY A 73 -1.06 4.05 -4.60
N CYS A 74 -0.68 5.19 -5.19
CA CYS A 74 0.31 6.13 -4.65
C CYS A 74 -0.11 6.85 -3.35
N GLY A 75 -1.36 6.74 -2.91
CA GLY A 75 -1.88 7.50 -1.78
C GLY A 75 -1.60 9.01 -1.94
N ILE A 76 -1.09 9.65 -0.90
CA ILE A 76 -0.70 11.08 -0.90
C ILE A 76 0.72 11.31 -1.41
N GLY A 77 1.35 10.32 -2.06
CA GLY A 77 2.61 10.44 -2.80
C GLY A 77 3.87 10.60 -1.96
N HIS A 78 3.87 10.29 -0.66
CA HIS A 78 5.07 10.48 0.17
C HIS A 78 6.22 9.54 -0.23
N PRO A 79 6.03 8.21 -0.41
CA PRO A 79 7.08 7.31 -0.92
C PRO A 79 7.58 7.72 -2.31
N ALA A 80 6.67 8.14 -3.20
CA ALA A 80 7.03 8.62 -4.54
C ALA A 80 7.99 9.81 -4.50
N ARG A 81 7.72 10.81 -3.63
CA ARG A 81 8.62 11.96 -3.45
C ARG A 81 9.99 11.56 -2.90
N ARG A 82 10.05 10.55 -2.01
CA ARG A 82 11.31 10.00 -1.53
C ARG A 82 12.08 9.32 -2.67
N LEU A 83 11.40 8.50 -3.47
CA LEU A 83 11.99 7.84 -4.65
C LEU A 83 12.61 8.84 -5.62
N VAL A 84 11.89 9.91 -5.97
CA VAL A 84 12.40 10.98 -6.85
C VAL A 84 13.68 11.60 -6.29
N ARG A 85 13.72 11.90 -4.98
CA ARG A 85 14.87 12.54 -4.35
C ARG A 85 16.10 11.64 -4.27
N THR A 86 15.91 10.33 -4.14
CA THR A 86 17.02 9.38 -3.89
C THR A 86 17.55 8.74 -5.16
N SER A 87 16.72 8.58 -6.20
CA SER A 87 17.08 7.80 -7.39
C SER A 87 17.10 8.60 -8.69
N ASP A 88 16.78 9.91 -8.64
CA ASP A 88 16.74 10.80 -9.81
C ASP A 88 15.88 10.26 -10.97
N VAL A 89 14.70 9.73 -10.65
CA VAL A 89 13.71 9.16 -11.57
C VAL A 89 12.50 10.07 -11.73
N ASP A 90 11.69 9.84 -12.78
CA ASP A 90 10.38 10.45 -12.95
C ASP A 90 9.29 9.50 -12.47
N VAL A 91 8.35 9.97 -11.66
CA VAL A 91 7.28 9.14 -11.10
C VAL A 91 5.92 9.58 -11.61
N VAL A 92 5.11 8.61 -12.01
CA VAL A 92 3.67 8.79 -12.22
C VAL A 92 2.93 7.94 -11.20
N GLY A 93 2.18 8.59 -10.31
CA GLY A 93 1.34 7.91 -9.32
C GLY A 93 -0.11 7.82 -9.76
N ILE A 94 -0.74 6.69 -9.50
CA ILE A 94 -2.19 6.49 -9.71
C ILE A 94 -2.87 6.11 -8.40
N THR A 95 -4.07 6.62 -8.21
CA THR A 95 -4.96 6.28 -7.08
C THR A 95 -6.42 6.39 -7.52
N ILE A 96 -7.32 5.64 -6.87
CA ILE A 96 -8.78 5.74 -7.07
C ILE A 96 -9.44 6.82 -6.21
N SER A 97 -8.68 7.63 -5.47
CA SER A 97 -9.18 8.78 -4.72
C SER A 97 -8.77 10.08 -5.38
N HIS A 98 -9.75 10.87 -5.80
CA HIS A 98 -9.51 12.23 -6.31
C HIS A 98 -8.89 13.13 -5.25
N ILE A 99 -9.23 12.93 -3.96
CA ILE A 99 -8.68 13.69 -2.83
C ILE A 99 -7.20 13.37 -2.68
N GLN A 100 -6.82 12.10 -2.64
CA GLN A 100 -5.42 11.70 -2.55
C GLN A 100 -4.59 12.19 -3.74
N ALA A 101 -5.11 12.12 -4.96
CA ALA A 101 -4.40 12.63 -6.14
C ALA A 101 -4.15 14.15 -6.05
N ALA A 102 -5.13 14.91 -5.54
CA ALA A 102 -4.98 16.34 -5.32
C ALA A 102 -3.97 16.65 -4.20
N GLU A 103 -4.07 15.99 -3.05
CA GLU A 103 -3.13 16.13 -1.93
C GLU A 103 -1.69 15.72 -2.33
N ALA A 104 -1.53 14.62 -3.07
CA ALA A 104 -0.23 14.21 -3.58
C ALA A 104 0.39 15.28 -4.50
N THR A 105 -0.43 15.89 -5.37
CA THR A 105 0.00 16.96 -6.27
C THR A 105 0.40 18.22 -5.48
N GLU A 106 -0.39 18.63 -4.48
CA GLU A 106 -0.12 19.79 -3.63
C GLU A 106 1.19 19.61 -2.85
N HIS A 107 1.33 18.49 -2.12
CA HIS A 107 2.55 18.18 -1.36
C HIS A 107 3.80 18.08 -2.25
N THR A 108 3.64 17.65 -3.49
CA THR A 108 4.74 17.55 -4.45
C THR A 108 5.15 18.92 -4.97
N ALA A 109 4.20 19.83 -5.17
CA ALA A 109 4.47 21.23 -5.52
C ALA A 109 5.18 21.97 -4.37
N GLU A 110 4.72 21.81 -3.13
CA GLU A 110 5.38 22.34 -1.94
C GLU A 110 6.82 21.83 -1.79
N ALA A 111 7.07 20.59 -2.18
CA ALA A 111 8.39 19.97 -2.16
C ALA A 111 9.30 20.39 -3.33
N GLY A 112 8.78 21.15 -4.31
CA GLY A 112 9.51 21.59 -5.52
C GLY A 112 9.82 20.43 -6.49
N LEU A 113 8.95 19.40 -6.54
CA LEU A 113 9.17 18.18 -7.34
C LEU A 113 8.15 17.99 -8.47
N SER A 114 7.35 19.02 -8.80
CA SER A 114 6.26 18.91 -9.79
C SER A 114 6.72 18.53 -11.19
N ASP A 115 7.96 18.82 -11.53
CA ASP A 115 8.55 18.45 -12.84
C ASP A 115 8.94 16.96 -12.92
N ARG A 116 8.98 16.26 -11.77
CA ARG A 116 9.51 14.91 -11.66
C ARG A 116 8.49 13.89 -11.12
N ALA A 117 7.45 14.35 -10.44
CA ALA A 117 6.39 13.49 -9.94
C ALA A 117 5.01 14.07 -10.26
N THR A 118 4.16 13.25 -10.87
CA THR A 118 2.78 13.61 -11.22
C THR A 118 1.82 12.56 -10.71
N PHE A 119 0.61 12.98 -10.33
CA PHE A 119 -0.39 12.10 -9.74
C PHE A 119 -1.73 12.27 -10.42
N GLN A 120 -2.44 11.15 -10.65
CA GLN A 120 -3.74 11.18 -11.29
C GLN A 120 -4.68 10.12 -10.72
N TYR A 121 -5.98 10.39 -10.86
CA TYR A 121 -7.00 9.38 -10.65
C TYR A 121 -6.94 8.34 -11.78
N ALA A 122 -6.78 7.07 -11.43
CA ALA A 122 -6.90 5.95 -12.36
C ALA A 122 -7.17 4.64 -11.61
N ASP A 123 -7.87 3.72 -12.26
CA ASP A 123 -8.05 2.35 -11.79
C ASP A 123 -6.80 1.52 -12.15
N ALA A 124 -6.22 0.85 -11.17
CA ALA A 124 -5.07 -0.02 -11.39
C ALA A 124 -5.42 -1.28 -12.21
N MET A 125 -6.69 -1.64 -12.32
CA MET A 125 -7.17 -2.75 -13.15
C MET A 125 -7.42 -2.36 -14.61
N ASP A 126 -7.36 -1.06 -14.95
CA ASP A 126 -7.51 -0.51 -16.33
C ASP A 126 -6.67 0.77 -16.45
N MET A 127 -5.35 0.61 -16.51
CA MET A 127 -4.40 1.72 -16.47
C MET A 127 -4.40 2.51 -17.79
N PRO A 128 -4.58 3.86 -17.76
CA PRO A 128 -4.69 4.68 -18.96
C PRO A 128 -3.31 5.01 -19.59
N PHE A 129 -2.44 4.00 -19.68
CA PHE A 129 -1.10 4.16 -20.22
C PHE A 129 -0.87 3.20 -21.40
N PRO A 130 -0.06 3.61 -22.40
CA PRO A 130 0.37 2.72 -23.46
C PRO A 130 1.22 1.56 -22.94
N ASP A 131 1.27 0.47 -23.72
CA ASP A 131 2.16 -0.64 -23.47
C ASP A 131 3.63 -0.18 -23.43
N GLY A 132 4.40 -0.74 -22.48
CA GLY A 132 5.83 -0.47 -22.35
C GLY A 132 6.18 0.99 -22.07
N SER A 133 5.32 1.73 -21.36
CA SER A 133 5.52 3.15 -21.06
C SER A 133 6.33 3.44 -19.81
N PHE A 134 6.64 2.39 -19.01
CA PHE A 134 7.41 2.51 -17.76
C PHE A 134 8.61 1.57 -17.74
N ASP A 135 9.68 2.01 -17.07
CA ASP A 135 10.91 1.25 -16.85
C ASP A 135 10.81 0.38 -15.59
N ALA A 136 10.08 0.87 -14.59
CA ALA A 136 9.80 0.13 -13.36
C ALA A 136 8.42 0.50 -12.82
N ALA A 137 7.88 -0.34 -11.94
CA ALA A 137 6.65 -0.08 -11.20
C ALA A 137 6.75 -0.62 -9.78
N TRP A 138 6.06 0.01 -8.87
CA TRP A 138 5.82 -0.57 -7.55
C TRP A 138 4.35 -0.49 -7.14
N ALA A 139 3.95 -1.39 -6.24
CA ALA A 139 2.69 -1.33 -5.50
C ALA A 139 3.03 -1.43 -4.01
N PHE A 140 2.81 -0.35 -3.27
CA PHE A 140 3.20 -0.24 -1.88
C PHE A 140 1.96 -0.17 -0.99
N GLU A 141 1.63 -1.28 -0.30
CA GLU A 141 0.45 -1.45 0.54
C GLU A 141 -0.86 -1.03 -0.15
N SER A 142 -0.99 -1.40 -1.40
CA SER A 142 -2.15 -1.01 -2.19
C SER A 142 -2.92 -2.18 -2.80
N MET A 143 -2.25 -3.32 -3.05
CA MET A 143 -2.88 -4.44 -3.75
C MET A 143 -3.93 -5.20 -2.91
N TRP A 144 -3.83 -5.15 -1.59
CA TRP A 144 -4.84 -5.77 -0.70
C TRP A 144 -6.23 -5.10 -0.81
N HIS A 145 -6.28 -3.86 -1.29
CA HIS A 145 -7.52 -3.16 -1.61
C HIS A 145 -8.10 -3.50 -2.98
N MET A 146 -7.34 -4.16 -3.84
CA MET A 146 -7.73 -4.38 -5.23
C MET A 146 -8.51 -5.68 -5.39
N PRO A 147 -9.71 -5.65 -6.02
CA PRO A 147 -10.57 -6.83 -6.17
C PRO A 147 -9.92 -7.96 -6.96
N ASP A 148 -9.10 -7.63 -7.96
CA ASP A 148 -8.40 -8.60 -8.80
C ASP A 148 -6.91 -8.24 -8.93
N ARG A 149 -6.09 -8.80 -8.05
CA ARG A 149 -4.62 -8.65 -8.10
C ARG A 149 -4.02 -9.22 -9.37
N GLY A 150 -4.61 -10.25 -9.94
CA GLY A 150 -4.17 -10.83 -11.22
C GLY A 150 -4.32 -9.84 -12.35
N GLN A 151 -5.46 -9.13 -12.41
CA GLN A 151 -5.70 -8.08 -13.40
C GLN A 151 -4.73 -6.90 -13.22
N VAL A 152 -4.46 -6.47 -11.97
CA VAL A 152 -3.47 -5.41 -11.70
C VAL A 152 -2.08 -5.83 -12.18
N LEU A 153 -1.66 -7.06 -11.91
CA LEU A 153 -0.37 -7.58 -12.38
C LEU A 153 -0.32 -7.73 -13.91
N SER A 154 -1.46 -8.03 -14.56
CA SER A 154 -1.59 -8.02 -16.01
C SER A 154 -1.37 -6.62 -16.60
N GLU A 155 -2.01 -5.62 -16.01
CA GLU A 155 -1.82 -4.22 -16.41
C GLU A 155 -0.39 -3.74 -16.13
N ALA A 156 0.18 -4.08 -14.97
CA ALA A 156 1.58 -3.76 -14.65
C ALA A 156 2.54 -4.39 -15.68
N ALA A 157 2.32 -5.66 -16.07
CA ALA A 157 3.10 -6.33 -17.10
C ALA A 157 2.93 -5.66 -18.48
N ARG A 158 1.73 -5.18 -18.81
CA ARG A 158 1.46 -4.48 -20.08
C ARG A 158 2.19 -3.14 -20.15
N VAL A 159 2.12 -2.34 -19.10
CA VAL A 159 2.69 -0.99 -19.09
C VAL A 159 4.20 -0.96 -18.84
N LEU A 160 4.77 -2.02 -18.29
CA LEU A 160 6.20 -2.17 -18.14
C LEU A 160 6.87 -2.58 -19.47
N ARG A 161 8.06 -2.05 -19.74
CA ARG A 161 8.92 -2.51 -20.82
C ARG A 161 9.44 -3.92 -20.53
N PRO A 162 9.77 -4.74 -21.54
CA PRO A 162 10.55 -5.94 -21.33
C PRO A 162 11.84 -5.63 -20.54
N GLY A 163 12.12 -6.41 -19.50
CA GLY A 163 13.20 -6.15 -18.55
C GLY A 163 12.86 -5.13 -17.46
N GLY A 164 11.68 -4.51 -17.50
CA GLY A 164 11.21 -3.59 -16.44
C GLY A 164 10.98 -4.31 -15.11
N ARG A 165 11.28 -3.63 -14.01
CA ARG A 165 11.20 -4.19 -12.66
C ARG A 165 9.88 -3.84 -11.98
N LEU A 166 9.37 -4.80 -11.22
CA LEU A 166 8.25 -4.63 -10.32
C LEU A 166 8.70 -4.89 -8.87
N ALA A 167 8.33 -4.01 -7.95
CA ALA A 167 8.44 -4.24 -6.51
C ALA A 167 7.06 -4.15 -5.86
N VAL A 168 6.75 -5.07 -4.94
CA VAL A 168 5.50 -5.02 -4.17
C VAL A 168 5.82 -5.23 -2.69
N ALA A 169 5.22 -4.43 -1.84
CA ALA A 169 5.16 -4.67 -0.40
C ALA A 169 3.68 -4.64 0.00
N ASP A 170 3.20 -5.72 0.62
CA ASP A 170 1.77 -5.84 0.89
C ASP A 170 1.46 -6.74 2.08
N VAL A 171 0.30 -6.48 2.68
CA VAL A 171 -0.26 -7.31 3.74
C VAL A 171 -0.83 -8.58 3.13
N ILE A 172 -0.54 -9.71 3.74
CA ILE A 172 -1.01 -11.03 3.30
C ILE A 172 -1.65 -11.82 4.44
N GLN A 173 -2.38 -12.86 4.10
CA GLN A 173 -2.72 -13.92 5.05
C GLN A 173 -1.68 -15.04 4.98
N ARG A 174 -1.25 -15.52 6.15
CA ARG A 174 -0.38 -16.69 6.31
C ARG A 174 -1.23 -17.92 6.62
N GLU A 175 -0.81 -19.06 6.14
CA GLU A 175 -1.50 -20.33 6.40
C GLU A 175 -0.67 -21.21 7.35
N PRO A 176 -1.32 -22.12 8.10
CA PRO A 176 -2.76 -22.44 8.08
C PRO A 176 -3.60 -21.39 8.81
N ILE A 177 -4.87 -21.20 8.37
CA ILE A 177 -5.79 -20.25 8.99
C ILE A 177 -6.61 -20.97 10.08
N THR A 178 -6.49 -20.48 11.32
CA THR A 178 -7.30 -20.95 12.44
C THR A 178 -8.72 -20.37 12.40
N PRO A 179 -9.71 -20.98 13.10
CA PRO A 179 -11.04 -20.38 13.22
C PRO A 179 -11.02 -18.96 13.81
N GLU A 180 -10.18 -18.71 14.80
CA GLU A 180 -9.99 -17.41 15.45
C GLU A 180 -9.37 -16.39 14.48
N GLY A 181 -8.31 -16.80 13.74
CA GLY A 181 -7.69 -16.00 12.72
C GLY A 181 -8.65 -15.63 11.60
N ARG A 182 -9.50 -16.59 11.15
CA ARG A 182 -10.53 -16.32 10.14
C ARG A 182 -11.47 -15.19 10.56
N VAL A 183 -11.93 -15.17 11.80
CA VAL A 183 -12.80 -14.10 12.30
C VAL A 183 -12.12 -12.72 12.19
N VAL A 184 -10.84 -12.64 12.50
CA VAL A 184 -10.09 -11.37 12.42
C VAL A 184 -9.84 -10.97 10.95
N LEU A 185 -9.46 -11.92 10.09
CA LEU A 185 -9.24 -11.67 8.66
C LEU A 185 -10.53 -11.25 7.93
N ASP A 186 -11.66 -11.91 8.23
CA ASP A 186 -12.95 -11.55 7.64
C ASP A 186 -13.37 -10.14 8.09
N HIS A 187 -13.14 -9.80 9.37
CA HIS A 187 -13.45 -8.45 9.88
C HIS A 187 -12.66 -7.35 9.16
N VAL A 188 -11.39 -7.57 8.79
CA VAL A 188 -10.62 -6.58 8.02
C VAL A 188 -11.19 -6.39 6.62
N CYS A 189 -11.57 -7.47 5.97
CA CYS A 189 -12.15 -7.40 4.64
C CYS A 189 -13.51 -6.68 4.64
N GLU A 190 -14.33 -6.91 5.66
CA GLU A 190 -15.68 -6.32 5.75
C GLU A 190 -15.69 -4.83 6.11
N ASN A 191 -14.67 -4.34 6.83
CA ASN A 191 -14.77 -3.01 7.47
C ASN A 191 -13.71 -1.99 7.01
N TYR A 192 -12.64 -2.41 6.30
CA TYR A 192 -11.51 -1.52 6.00
C TYR A 192 -11.20 -1.40 4.51
N GLY A 193 -12.17 -1.66 3.64
CA GLY A 193 -12.00 -1.55 2.19
C GLY A 193 -10.95 -2.53 1.65
N VAL A 194 -10.74 -3.66 2.33
CA VAL A 194 -9.85 -4.73 1.90
C VAL A 194 -10.63 -5.74 1.11
N SER A 195 -10.29 -5.93 -0.15
CA SER A 195 -10.96 -6.92 -0.99
C SER A 195 -10.73 -8.35 -0.54
N SER A 196 -9.47 -8.67 -0.30
CA SER A 196 -9.02 -9.95 0.26
C SER A 196 -7.54 -9.85 0.61
N LEU A 197 -7.10 -10.64 1.57
CA LEU A 197 -5.68 -10.81 1.83
C LEU A 197 -5.15 -11.97 0.98
N GLY A 198 -4.18 -11.67 0.10
CA GLY A 198 -3.52 -12.69 -0.72
C GLY A 198 -2.57 -13.57 0.09
N THR A 199 -2.21 -14.71 -0.49
CA THR A 199 -1.13 -15.57 0.02
C THR A 199 0.14 -15.42 -0.83
N VAL A 200 1.29 -15.86 -0.31
CA VAL A 200 2.54 -15.93 -1.08
C VAL A 200 2.38 -16.75 -2.37
N ASP A 201 1.63 -17.87 -2.31
CA ASP A 201 1.44 -18.75 -3.47
C ASP A 201 0.51 -18.14 -4.52
N GLU A 202 -0.49 -17.36 -4.11
CA GLU A 202 -1.31 -16.57 -5.03
C GLU A 202 -0.50 -15.51 -5.75
N TYR A 203 0.36 -14.74 -5.05
CA TYR A 203 1.27 -13.79 -5.68
C TYR A 203 2.21 -14.48 -6.67
N ARG A 204 2.84 -15.59 -6.29
CA ARG A 204 3.75 -16.35 -7.17
C ARG A 204 3.04 -16.83 -8.44
N THR A 205 1.83 -17.37 -8.28
CA THR A 205 1.01 -17.87 -9.39
C THR A 205 0.59 -16.73 -10.33
N ALA A 206 0.12 -15.61 -9.77
CA ALA A 206 -0.33 -14.47 -10.56
C ALA A 206 0.84 -13.78 -11.30
N LEU A 207 2.01 -13.64 -10.68
CA LEU A 207 3.21 -13.12 -11.34
C LEU A 207 3.64 -13.98 -12.51
N ALA A 208 3.72 -15.30 -12.31
CA ALA A 208 4.10 -16.23 -13.38
C ALA A 208 3.09 -16.23 -14.54
N ALA A 209 1.77 -16.18 -14.24
CA ALA A 209 0.72 -16.11 -15.24
C ALA A 209 0.77 -14.84 -16.10
N ASN A 210 1.33 -13.75 -15.56
CA ASN A 210 1.44 -12.46 -16.23
C ASN A 210 2.84 -12.18 -16.81
N GLY A 211 3.69 -13.21 -16.95
CA GLY A 211 4.96 -13.11 -17.64
C GLY A 211 6.06 -12.41 -16.83
N PHE A 212 5.95 -12.41 -15.51
CA PHE A 212 7.06 -12.01 -14.65
C PHE A 212 8.00 -13.18 -14.37
N VAL A 213 9.28 -12.91 -14.41
CA VAL A 213 10.40 -13.83 -14.15
C VAL A 213 11.28 -13.26 -13.04
N ASP A 214 12.29 -14.03 -12.62
CA ASP A 214 13.23 -13.65 -11.54
C ASP A 214 12.49 -13.19 -10.27
N VAL A 215 11.42 -13.91 -9.93
CA VAL A 215 10.54 -13.59 -8.80
C VAL A 215 11.21 -13.94 -7.49
N GLU A 216 11.50 -12.92 -6.68
CA GLU A 216 11.95 -13.07 -5.31
C GLU A 216 10.82 -12.65 -4.36
N ILE A 217 10.42 -13.53 -3.44
CA ILE A 217 9.40 -13.22 -2.42
C ILE A 217 9.99 -13.50 -1.05
N ARG A 218 9.98 -12.49 -0.18
CA ARG A 218 10.42 -12.57 1.21
C ARG A 218 9.24 -12.27 2.14
N ASP A 219 8.98 -13.17 3.07
CA ASP A 219 8.15 -12.86 4.24
C ASP A 219 8.99 -11.99 5.18
N ILE A 220 8.55 -10.77 5.39
CA ILE A 220 9.19 -9.80 6.30
C ILE A 220 8.29 -9.44 7.47
N THR A 221 7.32 -10.31 7.78
CA THR A 221 6.33 -10.09 8.85
C THR A 221 7.00 -9.71 10.16
N ASP A 222 8.02 -10.45 10.59
CA ASP A 222 8.71 -10.21 11.87
C ASP A 222 9.37 -8.82 11.94
N ASN A 223 9.74 -8.27 10.76
CA ASN A 223 10.33 -6.94 10.67
C ASN A 223 9.30 -5.80 10.72
N VAL A 224 8.03 -6.06 10.40
CA VAL A 224 7.04 -4.99 10.22
C VAL A 224 5.84 -5.08 11.17
N ILE A 225 5.53 -6.26 11.73
CA ILE A 225 4.31 -6.50 12.52
C ILE A 225 4.19 -5.60 13.76
N ARG A 226 5.31 -5.16 14.31
CA ARG A 226 5.38 -4.19 15.41
C ARG A 226 4.62 -2.89 15.10
N THR A 227 4.50 -2.53 13.82
CA THR A 227 3.73 -1.38 13.36
C THR A 227 2.32 -1.36 13.94
N LEU A 228 1.62 -2.49 13.90
CA LEU A 228 0.22 -2.57 14.33
C LEU A 228 0.05 -2.29 15.83
N GLY A 229 0.97 -2.79 16.66
CA GLY A 229 0.97 -2.48 18.09
C GLY A 229 1.20 -0.99 18.36
N LEU A 230 2.22 -0.40 17.72
CA LEU A 230 2.54 1.02 17.84
C LEU A 230 1.41 1.90 17.31
N MET A 231 0.75 1.48 16.24
CA MET A 231 -0.40 2.18 15.66
C MET A 231 -1.60 2.15 16.60
N ALA A 232 -1.92 1.00 17.20
CA ALA A 232 -2.99 0.90 18.18
C ALA A 232 -2.73 1.80 19.40
N ASP A 233 -1.49 1.86 19.88
CA ASP A 233 -1.09 2.73 20.99
C ASP A 233 -1.16 4.22 20.60
N ALA A 234 -0.78 4.57 19.38
CA ALA A 234 -0.90 5.94 18.87
C ALA A 234 -2.38 6.36 18.76
N PHE A 235 -3.27 5.51 18.24
CA PHE A 235 -4.70 5.78 18.19
C PHE A 235 -5.31 5.90 19.60
N GLU A 236 -4.85 5.10 20.55
CA GLU A 236 -5.28 5.21 21.95
C GLU A 236 -5.00 6.61 22.52
N THR A 237 -3.84 7.22 22.21
CA THR A 237 -3.49 8.57 22.68
C THR A 237 -4.38 9.67 22.15
N VAL A 238 -5.04 9.44 21.01
CA VAL A 238 -5.94 10.39 20.34
C VAL A 238 -7.39 9.90 20.26
N ARG A 239 -7.75 8.90 21.06
CA ARG A 239 -9.06 8.22 21.06
C ARG A 239 -10.25 9.20 21.01
N ASP A 240 -10.21 10.26 21.81
CA ASP A 240 -11.31 11.24 21.84
C ASP A 240 -11.43 12.00 20.52
N LYS A 241 -10.31 12.42 19.93
CA LYS A 241 -10.30 13.07 18.61
C LYS A 241 -10.76 12.12 17.50
N LEU A 242 -10.36 10.86 17.59
CA LEU A 242 -10.79 9.83 16.66
C LEU A 242 -12.31 9.61 16.79
N ALA A 243 -12.83 9.54 18.03
CA ALA A 243 -14.25 9.41 18.32
C ALA A 243 -15.09 10.60 17.83
N ASP A 244 -14.54 11.82 17.83
CA ASP A 244 -15.19 13.00 17.27
C ASP A 244 -15.39 12.91 15.75
N VAL A 245 -14.52 12.17 15.05
CA VAL A 245 -14.55 12.01 13.56
C VAL A 245 -15.39 10.81 13.13
N VAL A 246 -15.15 9.65 13.72
CA VAL A 246 -15.77 8.38 13.28
C VAL A 246 -16.86 7.86 14.22
N GLY A 247 -17.03 8.47 15.39
CA GLY A 247 -17.91 7.99 16.46
C GLY A 247 -17.15 7.08 17.43
N LYS A 248 -17.62 7.07 18.69
CA LYS A 248 -16.93 6.38 19.78
C LYS A 248 -16.85 4.87 19.55
N GLU A 249 -17.93 4.24 19.12
CA GLU A 249 -17.99 2.79 18.89
C GLU A 249 -17.01 2.37 17.78
N GLN A 250 -16.95 3.12 16.68
CA GLN A 250 -16.03 2.88 15.59
C GLN A 250 -14.57 3.11 15.99
N ALA A 251 -14.29 4.14 16.80
CA ALA A 251 -12.95 4.41 17.30
C ALA A 251 -12.44 3.28 18.20
N ASP A 252 -13.29 2.82 19.13
CA ASP A 252 -12.97 1.69 20.02
C ASP A 252 -12.76 0.39 19.22
N SER A 253 -13.63 0.13 18.24
CA SER A 253 -13.53 -1.04 17.35
C SER A 253 -12.25 -1.05 16.53
N LEU A 254 -11.86 0.11 15.97
CA LEU A 254 -10.64 0.24 15.20
C LEU A 254 -9.38 -0.05 16.01
N ILE A 255 -9.29 0.53 17.24
CA ILE A 255 -8.12 0.34 18.11
C ILE A 255 -8.00 -1.14 18.51
N ASP A 256 -9.12 -1.76 18.92
CA ASP A 256 -9.15 -3.19 19.24
C ASP A 256 -8.77 -4.06 18.02
N PHE A 257 -9.33 -3.74 16.86
CA PHE A 257 -9.05 -4.45 15.62
C PHE A 257 -7.56 -4.40 15.26
N VAL A 258 -6.95 -3.21 15.20
CA VAL A 258 -5.53 -3.07 14.83
C VAL A 258 -4.63 -3.88 15.77
N ARG A 259 -4.94 -3.86 17.08
CA ARG A 259 -4.20 -4.64 18.09
C ARG A 259 -4.37 -6.14 17.87
N ARG A 260 -5.59 -6.61 17.62
CA ARG A 260 -5.87 -8.02 17.35
C ARG A 260 -5.25 -8.51 16.04
N PHE A 261 -5.36 -7.73 14.98
CA PHE A 261 -4.76 -8.07 13.68
C PHE A 261 -3.24 -8.21 13.79
N GLY A 262 -2.58 -7.37 14.59
CA GLY A 262 -1.15 -7.47 14.87
C GLY A 262 -0.74 -8.64 15.78
N SER A 263 -1.69 -9.31 16.43
CA SER A 263 -1.42 -10.39 17.40
C SER A 263 -1.69 -11.79 16.87
N ILE A 264 -2.36 -11.94 15.72
CA ILE A 264 -2.65 -13.25 15.15
C ILE A 264 -1.52 -13.74 14.25
N PRO A 265 -1.17 -15.04 14.27
CA PRO A 265 -0.10 -15.60 13.42
C PRO A 265 -0.45 -15.61 11.93
N GLU A 266 -1.72 -15.48 11.58
CA GLU A 266 -2.22 -15.42 10.22
C GLU A 266 -2.01 -14.07 9.54
N SER A 267 -1.78 -13.00 10.31
CA SER A 267 -1.37 -11.70 9.75
C SER A 267 0.06 -11.78 9.27
N GLY A 268 0.29 -11.44 8.02
CA GLY A 268 1.59 -11.51 7.39
C GLY A 268 1.88 -10.33 6.49
N TYR A 269 3.14 -10.23 6.07
CA TYR A 269 3.58 -9.16 5.20
C TYR A 269 4.68 -9.66 4.26
N VAL A 270 4.53 -9.39 2.97
CA VAL A 270 5.53 -9.75 1.97
C VAL A 270 6.19 -8.53 1.38
N TYR A 271 7.44 -8.72 1.02
CA TYR A 271 8.17 -7.90 0.07
C TYR A 271 8.55 -8.79 -1.11
N LEU A 272 8.26 -8.35 -2.32
CA LEU A 272 8.64 -9.10 -3.50
C LEU A 272 9.22 -8.19 -4.60
N THR A 273 10.08 -8.78 -5.43
CA THR A 273 10.54 -8.19 -6.67
C THR A 273 10.39 -9.17 -7.81
N ALA A 274 10.19 -8.65 -9.02
CA ALA A 274 10.08 -9.46 -10.23
C ALA A 274 10.54 -8.64 -11.45
N VAL A 275 10.82 -9.33 -12.57
CA VAL A 275 11.20 -8.72 -13.84
C VAL A 275 10.19 -9.09 -14.91
N ARG A 276 9.74 -8.13 -15.69
CA ARG A 276 8.93 -8.34 -16.89
C ARG A 276 9.75 -9.08 -17.96
N ALA A 277 9.31 -10.28 -18.38
CA ALA A 277 9.98 -11.04 -19.44
C ALA A 277 9.97 -10.31 -20.80
#